data_be8aca351909ba500d78440becf4ec00
#
_entry.id   be8aca351909ba500d78440becf4ec00
#
_cell.length_a   1.000
_cell.length_b   1.000
_cell.length_c   1.000
_cell.angle_alpha   90.00
_cell.angle_beta   90.00
_cell.angle_gamma   90.00
#
_symmetry.space_group_name_H-M   'P 1'
#
loop_
_entity.id
_entity.type
_entity.pdbx_description
1 polymer ?
#
loop_
_entity_poly.entity_id
_entity_poly.type
_entity_poly.pdbx_seq_one_letter_code
_entity_poly.pdbx_strand_id
1 'polypeptide(L)'
;IRTYILKNPNTRKLPDQMRRLGANGIKMHTQLVVVPDVNDGKVLEDSIRGLHTVEGVETVAVVPVGMTGHREQLAKLKAVDEQNARDTIKLVEGLNEEFGGNFCWCSDEYYVKANVKVPDGSYYGAFDQIENGVGLIADWIDNFEYSLQEAGDMNLGKRIDMVTGVSFAPMLKKYSKKLAQKLGLQVEVHAIINNFFGTSVTVAGLVTAGDMIEQLQ
;
A
#
# COMPACT_ATOMS: atom_id res chain seq x y z
N ILE A 1 14.56 4.79 -18.03
CA ILE A 1 14.42 4.66 -16.56
C ILE A 1 14.31 3.20 -16.17
N ARG A 2 13.28 2.43 -16.62
CA ARG A 2 13.07 1.04 -16.24
C ARG A 2 14.32 0.15 -16.46
N THR A 3 15.00 0.26 -17.61
CA THR A 3 16.25 -0.46 -17.91
C THR A 3 17.35 -0.11 -16.93
N TYR A 4 17.41 1.16 -16.52
CA TYR A 4 18.39 1.64 -15.55
C TYR A 4 18.15 1.08 -14.14
N ILE A 5 16.90 1.16 -13.66
CA ILE A 5 16.51 0.69 -12.30
C ILE A 5 16.64 -0.82 -12.20
N LEU A 6 16.12 -1.57 -13.17
CA LEU A 6 16.07 -3.03 -13.14
C LEU A 6 17.34 -3.70 -13.70
N LYS A 7 18.24 -2.93 -14.30
CA LYS A 7 19.46 -3.44 -14.99
C LYS A 7 19.15 -4.59 -15.98
N ASN A 8 17.95 -4.61 -16.55
CA ASN A 8 17.49 -5.66 -17.45
C ASN A 8 17.17 -5.07 -18.84
N PRO A 9 17.96 -5.44 -19.91
CA PRO A 9 17.76 -4.91 -21.25
C PRO A 9 16.41 -5.30 -21.87
N ASN A 10 15.82 -6.42 -21.47
CA ASN A 10 14.54 -6.88 -21.98
C ASN A 10 13.33 -6.01 -21.55
N THR A 11 13.52 -5.12 -20.57
CA THR A 11 12.46 -4.20 -20.14
C THR A 11 11.98 -3.27 -21.24
N ARG A 12 12.78 -3.05 -22.29
CA ARG A 12 12.40 -2.24 -23.45
C ARG A 12 11.26 -2.88 -24.28
N LYS A 13 11.09 -4.20 -24.19
CA LYS A 13 10.05 -4.95 -24.92
C LYS A 13 8.67 -4.87 -24.27
N LEU A 14 8.59 -4.40 -23.01
CA LEU A 14 7.35 -4.40 -22.24
C LEU A 14 6.19 -3.66 -22.92
N PRO A 15 6.35 -2.44 -23.47
CA PRO A 15 5.23 -1.75 -24.14
C PRO A 15 4.64 -2.54 -25.31
N ASP A 16 5.49 -3.20 -26.12
CA ASP A 16 5.01 -4.02 -27.24
C ASP A 16 4.35 -5.31 -26.76
N GLN A 17 4.85 -5.90 -25.67
CA GLN A 17 4.22 -7.06 -25.05
C GLN A 17 2.83 -6.70 -24.49
N MET A 18 2.69 -5.57 -23.83
CA MET A 18 1.41 -5.09 -23.30
C MET A 18 0.40 -4.84 -24.41
N ARG A 19 0.79 -4.14 -25.50
CA ARG A 19 -0.09 -3.94 -26.66
C ARG A 19 -0.55 -5.26 -27.27
N ARG A 20 0.34 -6.25 -27.36
CA ARG A 20 -0.02 -7.58 -27.87
C ARG A 20 -0.99 -8.32 -26.95
N LEU A 21 -0.84 -8.19 -25.64
CA LEU A 21 -1.76 -8.78 -24.67
C LEU A 21 -3.14 -8.13 -24.77
N GLY A 22 -3.21 -6.79 -24.76
CA GLY A 22 -4.45 -6.04 -24.90
C GLY A 22 -5.18 -6.36 -26.21
N ALA A 23 -4.47 -6.35 -27.35
CA ALA A 23 -5.03 -6.72 -28.65
C ALA A 23 -5.58 -8.17 -28.71
N ASN A 24 -5.23 -9.03 -27.78
CA ASN A 24 -5.78 -10.37 -27.62
C ASN A 24 -6.82 -10.46 -26.46
N GLY A 25 -7.34 -9.33 -25.98
CA GLY A 25 -8.40 -9.29 -24.98
C GLY A 25 -7.92 -9.59 -23.55
N ILE A 26 -6.62 -9.59 -23.30
CA ILE A 26 -6.08 -9.83 -21.95
C ILE A 26 -6.19 -8.54 -21.12
N LYS A 27 -6.89 -8.62 -20.00
CA LYS A 27 -6.99 -7.56 -19.00
C LYS A 27 -5.72 -7.53 -18.16
N MET A 28 -5.22 -6.33 -17.89
CA MET A 28 -3.96 -6.12 -17.17
C MET A 28 -4.16 -5.14 -16.03
N HIS A 29 -3.80 -5.55 -14.84
CA HIS A 29 -3.62 -4.69 -13.69
C HIS A 29 -2.12 -4.41 -13.52
N THR A 30 -1.74 -3.15 -13.50
CA THR A 30 -0.32 -2.76 -13.54
C THR A 30 0.11 -2.11 -12.25
N GLN A 31 1.42 -2.18 -11.96
CA GLN A 31 2.02 -1.56 -10.78
C GLN A 31 3.20 -0.67 -11.18
N LEU A 32 3.23 0.54 -10.66
CA LEU A 32 4.33 1.49 -10.76
C LEU A 32 5.00 1.66 -9.40
N VAL A 33 6.22 1.12 -9.27
CA VAL A 33 7.06 1.36 -8.09
C VAL A 33 7.77 2.69 -8.26
N VAL A 34 7.47 3.65 -7.39
CA VAL A 34 8.02 5.01 -7.46
C VAL A 34 9.25 5.16 -6.61
N VAL A 35 10.29 5.68 -7.23
CA VAL A 35 11.56 6.05 -6.60
C VAL A 35 11.72 7.55 -6.71
N PRO A 36 11.72 8.31 -5.60
CA PRO A 36 11.91 9.76 -5.61
C PRO A 36 13.17 10.18 -6.37
N ASP A 37 13.07 11.29 -7.09
CA ASP A 37 14.12 11.87 -7.95
C ASP A 37 14.50 11.00 -9.17
N VAL A 38 13.79 9.88 -9.42
CA VAL A 38 14.08 8.96 -10.55
C VAL A 38 12.88 8.80 -11.49
N ASN A 39 11.72 8.45 -10.96
CA ASN A 39 10.51 8.23 -11.75
C ASN A 39 9.22 8.77 -11.11
N ASP A 40 9.36 9.72 -10.19
CA ASP A 40 8.28 10.53 -9.62
C ASP A 40 7.89 11.71 -10.53
N GLY A 41 7.00 12.56 -10.07
CA GLY A 41 6.57 13.78 -10.74
C GLY A 41 6.17 13.55 -12.20
N LYS A 42 6.77 14.31 -13.12
CA LYS A 42 6.46 14.25 -14.56
C LYS A 42 6.66 12.86 -15.18
N VAL A 43 7.64 12.10 -14.71
CA VAL A 43 7.90 10.75 -15.22
C VAL A 43 6.80 9.78 -14.81
N LEU A 44 6.29 9.91 -13.59
CA LEU A 44 5.14 9.14 -13.10
C LEU A 44 3.89 9.50 -13.89
N GLU A 45 3.62 10.80 -14.07
CA GLU A 45 2.51 11.31 -14.86
C GLU A 45 2.53 10.74 -16.28
N ASP A 46 3.65 10.85 -16.99
CA ASP A 46 3.80 10.32 -18.35
C ASP A 46 3.62 8.80 -18.41
N SER A 47 4.06 8.09 -17.36
CA SER A 47 3.88 6.64 -17.27
C SER A 47 2.41 6.25 -17.10
N ILE A 48 1.66 6.94 -16.24
CA ILE A 48 0.22 6.69 -16.02
C ILE A 48 -0.56 7.03 -17.29
N ARG A 49 -0.30 8.20 -17.91
CA ARG A 49 -0.93 8.59 -19.17
C ARG A 49 -0.66 7.59 -20.28
N GLY A 50 0.59 7.12 -20.39
CA GLY A 50 0.97 6.09 -21.36
C GLY A 50 0.22 4.79 -21.13
N LEU A 51 0.08 4.34 -19.88
CA LEU A 51 -0.68 3.13 -19.53
C LEU A 51 -2.18 3.27 -19.84
N HIS A 52 -2.75 4.45 -19.61
CA HIS A 52 -4.16 4.75 -19.91
C HIS A 52 -4.50 4.60 -21.41
N THR A 53 -3.51 4.75 -22.30
CA THR A 53 -3.71 4.56 -23.76
C THR A 53 -3.53 3.11 -24.23
N VAL A 54 -3.11 2.20 -23.36
CA VAL A 54 -2.86 0.80 -23.73
C VAL A 54 -4.14 -0.02 -23.55
N GLU A 55 -4.64 -0.59 -24.64
CA GLU A 55 -5.80 -1.49 -24.62
C GLU A 55 -5.58 -2.65 -23.63
N GLY A 56 -6.59 -2.97 -22.82
CA GLY A 56 -6.55 -4.02 -21.83
C GLY A 56 -5.90 -3.64 -20.51
N VAL A 57 -5.31 -2.45 -20.37
CA VAL A 57 -4.90 -1.95 -19.04
C VAL A 57 -6.12 -1.41 -18.33
N GLU A 58 -6.56 -2.12 -17.31
CA GLU A 58 -7.75 -1.79 -16.53
C GLU A 58 -7.43 -0.83 -15.38
N THR A 59 -6.30 -1.06 -14.69
CA THR A 59 -5.93 -0.28 -13.49
C THR A 59 -4.44 -0.15 -13.30
N VAL A 60 -4.04 0.88 -12.53
CA VAL A 60 -2.65 1.14 -12.14
C VAL A 60 -2.54 1.32 -10.63
N ALA A 61 -1.76 0.50 -9.94
CA ALA A 61 -1.32 0.75 -8.58
C ALA A 61 -0.03 1.57 -8.59
N VAL A 62 0.01 2.62 -7.79
CA VAL A 62 1.22 3.42 -7.53
C VAL A 62 1.72 3.10 -6.13
N VAL A 63 2.91 2.51 -6.03
CA VAL A 63 3.46 2.05 -4.75
C VAL A 63 4.84 2.66 -4.50
N PRO A 64 5.21 2.97 -3.25
CA PRO A 64 6.53 3.50 -2.96
C PRO A 64 7.59 2.40 -3.06
N VAL A 65 8.83 2.78 -3.37
CA VAL A 65 9.95 1.86 -3.34
C VAL A 65 10.20 1.37 -1.91
N GLY A 66 10.30 0.04 -1.73
CA GLY A 66 10.69 -0.57 -0.47
C GLY A 66 12.20 -0.42 -0.23
N MET A 67 12.58 0.10 0.92
CA MET A 67 13.98 0.27 1.32
C MET A 67 14.34 -0.80 2.35
N THR A 68 14.83 -1.95 1.89
CA THR A 68 15.27 -3.01 2.79
C THR A 68 16.70 -2.79 3.31
N GLY A 69 17.04 -3.39 4.46
CA GLY A 69 18.41 -3.35 5.02
C GLY A 69 19.46 -4.08 4.17
N HIS A 70 19.03 -5.00 3.27
CA HIS A 70 19.92 -5.83 2.46
C HIS A 70 20.26 -5.17 1.11
N ARG A 71 20.77 -3.92 1.14
CA ARG A 71 21.01 -3.12 -0.08
C ARG A 71 22.46 -2.69 -0.28
N GLU A 72 23.43 -3.26 0.43
CA GLU A 72 24.83 -2.80 0.45
C GLU A 72 25.47 -2.71 -0.94
N GLN A 73 25.08 -3.60 -1.88
CA GLN A 73 25.61 -3.62 -3.24
C GLN A 73 24.67 -3.00 -4.29
N LEU A 74 23.54 -2.45 -3.87
CA LEU A 74 22.56 -1.85 -4.77
C LEU A 74 22.74 -0.33 -4.85
N ALA A 75 22.17 0.26 -5.91
CA ALA A 75 22.15 1.72 -6.05
C ALA A 75 21.51 2.38 -4.82
N LYS A 76 22.08 3.49 -4.37
CA LYS A 76 21.48 4.32 -3.32
C LYS A 76 20.22 4.95 -3.89
N LEU A 77 19.09 4.65 -3.28
CA LEU A 77 17.79 5.23 -3.62
C LEU A 77 17.34 6.11 -2.46
N LYS A 78 16.50 7.08 -2.76
CA LYS A 78 15.82 7.90 -1.77
C LYS A 78 14.50 7.21 -1.38
N ALA A 79 14.23 7.13 -0.09
CA ALA A 79 12.94 6.69 0.40
C ALA A 79 11.86 7.76 0.13
N VAL A 80 10.62 7.35 -0.03
CA VAL A 80 9.49 8.27 -0.10
C VAL A 80 9.30 8.91 1.27
N ASP A 81 9.40 10.25 1.35
CA ASP A 81 9.10 11.06 2.52
C ASP A 81 7.64 11.56 2.49
N GLU A 82 7.26 12.33 3.51
CA GLU A 82 5.89 12.87 3.64
C GLU A 82 5.52 13.77 2.45
N GLN A 83 6.42 14.65 2.02
CA GLN A 83 6.14 15.57 0.91
C GLN A 83 6.02 14.83 -0.41
N ASN A 84 6.95 13.89 -0.70
CA ASN A 84 6.86 13.04 -1.88
C ASN A 84 5.53 12.26 -1.91
N ALA A 85 5.09 11.79 -0.74
CA ALA A 85 3.82 11.07 -0.65
C ALA A 85 2.62 11.97 -0.96
N ARG A 86 2.57 13.17 -0.40
CA ARG A 86 1.51 14.16 -0.68
C ARG A 86 1.46 14.55 -2.15
N ASP A 87 2.62 14.83 -2.75
CA ASP A 87 2.71 15.22 -4.15
C ASP A 87 2.27 14.07 -5.08
N THR A 88 2.63 12.84 -4.75
CA THR A 88 2.22 11.65 -5.51
C THR A 88 0.70 11.43 -5.43
N ILE A 89 0.10 11.52 -4.24
CA ILE A 89 -1.36 11.41 -4.05
C ILE A 89 -2.07 12.46 -4.90
N LYS A 90 -1.66 13.73 -4.78
CA LYS A 90 -2.26 14.84 -5.54
C LYS A 90 -2.17 14.62 -7.05
N LEU A 91 -1.03 14.12 -7.54
CA LEU A 91 -0.85 13.83 -8.96
C LEU A 91 -1.79 12.72 -9.43
N VAL A 92 -1.90 11.63 -8.68
CA VAL A 92 -2.75 10.48 -9.00
C VAL A 92 -4.23 10.88 -9.00
N GLU A 93 -4.68 11.62 -7.98
CA GLU A 93 -6.06 12.13 -7.88
C GLU A 93 -6.39 13.08 -9.05
N GLY A 94 -5.49 14.02 -9.37
CA GLY A 94 -5.67 14.94 -10.49
C GLY A 94 -5.76 14.22 -11.85
N LEU A 95 -5.02 13.13 -12.03
CA LEU A 95 -5.13 12.32 -13.25
C LEU A 95 -6.45 11.57 -13.33
N ASN A 96 -6.94 11.04 -12.22
CA ASN A 96 -8.26 10.39 -12.16
C ASN A 96 -9.40 11.37 -12.47
N GLU A 97 -9.33 12.59 -11.95
CA GLU A 97 -10.29 13.65 -12.29
C GLU A 97 -10.25 13.97 -13.80
N GLU A 98 -9.07 14.07 -14.38
CA GLU A 98 -8.90 14.34 -15.82
C GLU A 98 -9.42 13.18 -16.68
N PHE A 99 -9.21 11.94 -16.28
CA PHE A 99 -9.68 10.75 -16.98
C PHE A 99 -11.19 10.52 -16.82
N GLY A 100 -11.85 11.24 -15.91
CA GLY A 100 -13.28 11.11 -15.63
C GLY A 100 -13.66 9.84 -14.86
N GLY A 101 -12.70 9.25 -14.15
CA GLY A 101 -12.91 8.05 -13.33
C GLY A 101 -11.63 7.52 -12.70
N ASN A 102 -11.77 6.57 -11.80
CA ASN A 102 -10.63 5.99 -11.10
C ASN A 102 -9.94 4.95 -11.98
N PHE A 103 -8.77 5.31 -12.49
CA PHE A 103 -7.88 4.44 -13.27
C PHE A 103 -6.62 4.07 -12.49
N CYS A 104 -6.13 4.97 -11.63
CA CYS A 104 -4.92 4.75 -10.85
C CYS A 104 -5.16 5.07 -9.37
N TRP A 105 -4.48 4.34 -8.48
CA TRP A 105 -4.55 4.53 -7.04
C TRP A 105 -3.18 4.48 -6.41
N CYS A 106 -2.96 5.32 -5.41
CA CYS A 106 -1.86 5.15 -4.49
C CYS A 106 -2.13 3.99 -3.53
N SER A 107 -1.10 3.22 -3.20
CA SER A 107 -1.18 2.25 -2.11
C SER A 107 -1.41 2.96 -0.76
N ASP A 108 -1.97 2.23 0.20
CA ASP A 108 -2.26 2.74 1.54
C ASP A 108 -1.02 3.32 2.24
N GLU A 109 0.16 2.81 1.92
CA GLU A 109 1.43 3.30 2.44
C GLU A 109 1.67 4.79 2.11
N TYR A 110 1.20 5.27 0.95
CA TYR A 110 1.30 6.69 0.61
C TYR A 110 0.47 7.56 1.55
N TYR A 111 -0.76 7.17 1.87
CA TYR A 111 -1.63 7.90 2.80
C TYR A 111 -1.07 7.91 4.21
N VAL A 112 -0.53 6.76 4.67
CA VAL A 112 0.14 6.66 5.97
C VAL A 112 1.38 7.56 6.02
N LYS A 113 2.23 7.54 4.98
CA LYS A 113 3.44 8.39 4.91
C LYS A 113 3.11 9.87 4.81
N ALA A 114 2.06 10.23 4.07
CA ALA A 114 1.58 11.59 3.93
C ALA A 114 0.88 12.12 5.19
N ASN A 115 0.63 11.24 6.18
CA ASN A 115 -0.17 11.54 7.37
C ASN A 115 -1.54 12.14 6.99
N VAL A 116 -2.22 11.53 6.02
CA VAL A 116 -3.57 11.90 5.59
C VAL A 116 -4.53 10.72 5.76
N LYS A 117 -5.82 11.03 5.78
CA LYS A 117 -6.86 9.99 5.90
C LYS A 117 -6.82 9.08 4.66
N VAL A 118 -6.82 7.76 4.87
CA VAL A 118 -7.05 6.78 3.80
C VAL A 118 -8.48 6.97 3.28
N PRO A 119 -8.71 6.95 1.96
CA PRO A 119 -10.05 7.01 1.38
C PRO A 119 -10.95 5.89 1.88
N ASP A 120 -12.26 6.11 1.82
CA ASP A 120 -13.25 5.10 2.19
C ASP A 120 -13.36 4.02 1.10
N GLY A 121 -13.89 2.84 1.43
CA GLY A 121 -13.94 1.68 0.51
C GLY A 121 -14.54 1.97 -0.87
N SER A 122 -15.55 2.86 -0.95
CA SER A 122 -16.18 3.25 -2.21
C SER A 122 -15.23 3.91 -3.23
N TYR A 123 -14.11 4.47 -2.78
CA TYR A 123 -13.08 5.06 -3.65
C TYR A 123 -12.33 4.01 -4.49
N TYR A 124 -12.24 2.77 -3.99
CA TYR A 124 -11.42 1.72 -4.59
C TYR A 124 -12.20 0.80 -5.55
N GLY A 125 -13.50 1.04 -5.76
CA GLY A 125 -14.33 0.24 -6.66
C GLY A 125 -14.39 -1.23 -6.26
N ALA A 126 -13.94 -2.12 -7.14
CA ALA A 126 -13.93 -3.56 -6.90
C ALA A 126 -12.68 -4.06 -6.14
N PHE A 127 -11.81 -3.17 -5.67
CA PHE A 127 -10.54 -3.50 -5.01
C PHE A 127 -9.57 -4.31 -5.87
N ASP A 128 -9.56 -4.07 -7.17
CA ASP A 128 -8.75 -4.83 -8.17
C ASP A 128 -7.23 -4.78 -7.89
N GLN A 129 -6.78 -3.87 -7.06
CA GLN A 129 -5.36 -3.70 -6.71
C GLN A 129 -5.04 -4.00 -5.24
N ILE A 130 -5.92 -4.72 -4.54
CA ILE A 130 -5.77 -5.00 -3.09
C ILE A 130 -4.47 -5.77 -2.80
N GLU A 131 -4.06 -6.68 -3.68
CA GLU A 131 -2.80 -7.43 -3.61
C GLU A 131 -1.56 -6.51 -3.63
N ASN A 132 -1.70 -5.31 -4.17
CA ASN A 132 -0.67 -4.27 -4.21
C ASN A 132 -0.76 -3.29 -3.04
N GLY A 133 -1.58 -3.59 -2.03
CA GLY A 133 -1.78 -2.75 -0.85
C GLY A 133 -2.60 -1.48 -1.13
N VAL A 134 -3.47 -1.52 -2.14
CA VAL A 134 -4.38 -0.43 -2.49
C VAL A 134 -5.76 -0.72 -1.89
N GLY A 135 -6.19 0.11 -0.95
CA GLY A 135 -7.48 -0.03 -0.29
C GLY A 135 -7.56 -1.13 0.77
N LEU A 136 -6.44 -1.76 1.12
CA LEU A 136 -6.40 -2.84 2.12
C LEU A 136 -6.84 -2.33 3.50
N ILE A 137 -6.47 -1.11 3.87
CA ILE A 137 -6.91 -0.48 5.13
C ILE A 137 -8.41 -0.20 5.10
N ALA A 138 -8.95 0.28 3.97
CA ALA A 138 -10.37 0.56 3.85
C ALA A 138 -11.21 -0.72 3.94
N ASP A 139 -10.84 -1.77 3.20
CA ASP A 139 -11.46 -3.09 3.27
C ASP A 139 -11.42 -3.67 4.69
N TRP A 140 -10.25 -3.56 5.36
CA TRP A 140 -10.12 -4.01 6.74
C TRP A 140 -11.06 -3.24 7.68
N ILE A 141 -11.19 -1.91 7.52
CA ILE A 141 -12.09 -1.09 8.34
C ILE A 141 -13.55 -1.51 8.12
N ASP A 142 -13.97 -1.65 6.88
CA ASP A 142 -15.35 -2.01 6.53
C ASP A 142 -15.71 -3.39 7.10
N ASN A 143 -14.81 -4.38 6.93
CA ASN A 143 -14.99 -5.72 7.49
C ASN A 143 -14.98 -5.72 9.03
N PHE A 144 -14.12 -4.90 9.65
CA PHE A 144 -14.08 -4.76 11.10
C PHE A 144 -15.38 -4.16 11.66
N GLU A 145 -15.85 -3.05 11.09
CA GLU A 145 -17.08 -2.38 11.54
C GLU A 145 -18.31 -3.29 11.33
N TYR A 146 -18.38 -3.99 10.19
CA TYR A 146 -19.43 -4.96 9.94
C TYR A 146 -19.41 -6.08 11.00
N SER A 147 -18.28 -6.69 11.24
CA SER A 147 -18.12 -7.78 12.22
C SER A 147 -18.44 -7.30 13.64
N LEU A 148 -18.06 -6.06 13.99
CA LEU A 148 -18.34 -5.49 15.29
C LEU A 148 -19.84 -5.19 15.49
N GLN A 149 -20.57 -4.85 14.42
CA GLN A 149 -22.03 -4.65 14.45
C GLN A 149 -22.77 -5.98 14.64
N GLU A 150 -22.34 -7.03 13.92
CA GLU A 150 -22.92 -8.37 14.05
C GLU A 150 -22.62 -9.02 15.40
N ALA A 151 -21.51 -8.66 16.05
CA ALA A 151 -21.20 -9.15 17.39
C ALA A 151 -22.19 -8.60 18.40
N GLY A 152 -22.87 -9.48 19.11
CA GLY A 152 -23.70 -9.12 20.27
C GLY A 152 -22.86 -8.47 21.38
N ASP A 153 -23.51 -7.73 22.26
CA ASP A 153 -22.84 -7.20 23.44
C ASP A 153 -22.44 -8.36 24.35
N MET A 154 -21.14 -8.51 24.59
CA MET A 154 -20.57 -9.56 25.38
C MET A 154 -19.59 -8.97 26.40
N ASN A 155 -19.46 -9.61 27.55
CA ASN A 155 -18.38 -9.32 28.49
C ASN A 155 -17.50 -10.55 28.66
N LEU A 156 -16.49 -10.66 27.82
CA LEU A 156 -15.62 -11.84 27.78
C LEU A 156 -14.60 -11.83 28.93
N GLY A 157 -14.30 -10.70 29.53
CA GLY A 157 -13.36 -10.56 30.65
C GLY A 157 -11.94 -11.06 30.36
N LYS A 158 -11.56 -11.13 29.05
CA LYS A 158 -10.26 -11.66 28.60
C LYS A 158 -9.30 -10.56 28.23
N ARG A 159 -8.00 -10.85 28.35
CA ARG A 159 -6.92 -10.06 27.77
C ARG A 159 -6.54 -10.62 26.39
N ILE A 160 -6.31 -9.72 25.46
CA ILE A 160 -5.83 -10.00 24.09
C ILE A 160 -4.66 -9.08 23.80
N ASP A 161 -3.55 -9.66 23.37
CA ASP A 161 -2.40 -8.93 22.84
C ASP A 161 -2.43 -9.01 21.32
N MET A 162 -2.46 -7.86 20.66
CA MET A 162 -2.45 -7.73 19.19
C MET A 162 -1.08 -7.25 18.74
N VAL A 163 -0.55 -7.89 17.70
CA VAL A 163 0.78 -7.58 17.15
C VAL A 163 0.65 -7.08 15.73
N THR A 164 1.36 -6.00 15.39
CA THR A 164 1.36 -5.44 14.04
C THR A 164 2.66 -4.69 13.73
N GLY A 165 2.87 -4.33 12.47
CA GLY A 165 3.94 -3.42 12.07
C GLY A 165 3.66 -1.97 12.49
N VAL A 166 4.72 -1.16 12.51
CA VAL A 166 4.67 0.22 13.06
C VAL A 166 3.67 1.12 12.34
N SER A 167 3.52 0.98 11.02
CA SER A 167 2.65 1.86 10.23
C SER A 167 1.16 1.65 10.50
N PHE A 168 0.73 0.42 10.79
CA PHE A 168 -0.67 0.13 11.08
C PHE A 168 -1.02 0.23 12.57
N ALA A 169 -0.04 0.26 13.47
CA ALA A 169 -0.26 0.27 14.92
C ALA A 169 -1.18 1.42 15.41
N PRO A 170 -1.07 2.67 14.93
CA PRO A 170 -1.98 3.75 15.34
C PRO A 170 -3.44 3.44 14.98
N MET A 171 -3.68 2.88 13.79
CA MET A 171 -5.00 2.48 13.33
C MET A 171 -5.54 1.34 14.17
N LEU A 172 -4.76 0.28 14.37
CA LEU A 172 -5.13 -0.87 15.18
C LEU A 172 -5.44 -0.45 16.62
N LYS A 173 -4.66 0.46 17.22
CA LYS A 173 -4.94 1.03 18.56
C LYS A 173 -6.27 1.78 18.62
N LYS A 174 -6.65 2.49 17.57
CA LYS A 174 -7.95 3.18 17.49
C LYS A 174 -9.11 2.18 17.49
N TYR A 175 -9.02 1.14 16.67
CA TYR A 175 -10.10 0.17 16.50
C TYR A 175 -10.14 -0.87 17.63
N SER A 176 -9.01 -1.23 18.23
CA SER A 176 -8.95 -2.11 19.40
C SER A 176 -9.73 -1.55 20.60
N LYS A 177 -9.81 -0.23 20.77
CA LYS A 177 -10.64 0.41 21.80
C LYS A 177 -12.13 0.13 21.58
N LYS A 178 -12.62 0.19 20.33
CA LYS A 178 -14.00 -0.16 19.99
C LYS A 178 -14.28 -1.62 20.32
N LEU A 179 -13.36 -2.51 19.93
CA LEU A 179 -13.46 -3.95 20.22
C LEU A 179 -13.47 -4.23 21.71
N ALA A 180 -12.56 -3.60 22.46
CA ALA A 180 -12.47 -3.73 23.91
C ALA A 180 -13.76 -3.31 24.60
N GLN A 181 -14.33 -2.18 24.19
CA GLN A 181 -15.59 -1.67 24.75
C GLN A 181 -16.78 -2.57 24.41
N LYS A 182 -16.90 -3.05 23.18
CA LYS A 182 -18.02 -3.88 22.70
C LYS A 182 -18.04 -5.26 23.34
N LEU A 183 -16.87 -5.86 23.54
CA LEU A 183 -16.74 -7.26 23.99
C LEU A 183 -16.25 -7.41 25.44
N GLY A 184 -16.05 -6.33 26.18
CA GLY A 184 -15.54 -6.38 27.54
C GLY A 184 -14.13 -6.99 27.61
N LEU A 185 -13.25 -6.61 26.68
CA LEU A 185 -11.88 -7.12 26.59
C LEU A 185 -10.87 -6.12 27.13
N GLN A 186 -9.73 -6.63 27.60
CA GLN A 186 -8.51 -5.86 27.78
C GLN A 186 -7.64 -6.09 26.54
N VAL A 187 -7.44 -5.05 25.70
CA VAL A 187 -6.67 -5.19 24.47
C VAL A 187 -5.41 -4.34 24.55
N GLU A 188 -4.27 -4.97 24.33
CA GLU A 188 -2.99 -4.31 24.19
C GLU A 188 -2.47 -4.47 22.75
N VAL A 189 -1.93 -3.39 22.17
CA VAL A 189 -1.43 -3.38 20.79
C VAL A 189 0.06 -3.11 20.80
N HIS A 190 0.82 -4.07 20.31
CA HIS A 190 2.27 -4.07 20.19
C HIS A 190 2.69 -3.73 18.75
N ALA A 191 3.41 -2.62 18.60
CA ALA A 191 3.99 -2.20 17.33
C ALA A 191 5.40 -2.79 17.22
N ILE A 192 5.62 -3.72 16.29
CA ILE A 192 6.91 -4.39 16.11
C ILE A 192 7.75 -3.65 15.07
N ILE A 193 8.97 -3.30 15.45
CA ILE A 193 9.99 -2.76 14.55
C ILE A 193 10.61 -3.91 13.76
N ASN A 194 10.65 -3.79 12.45
CA ASN A 194 11.24 -4.80 11.58
C ASN A 194 12.76 -4.63 11.55
N ASN A 195 13.49 -5.41 12.34
CA ASN A 195 14.94 -5.42 12.35
C ASN A 195 15.51 -6.31 11.24
N PHE A 196 14.80 -7.39 10.88
CA PHE A 196 15.24 -8.35 9.88
C PHE A 196 15.34 -7.75 8.47
N PHE A 197 14.26 -7.12 7.98
CA PHE A 197 14.27 -6.47 6.66
C PHE A 197 14.73 -5.02 6.71
N GLY A 198 14.85 -4.42 7.89
CA GLY A 198 15.21 -3.03 8.11
C GLY A 198 14.03 -2.19 8.64
N THR A 199 14.34 -1.21 9.47
CA THR A 199 13.37 -0.39 10.22
C THR A 199 12.46 0.47 9.34
N SER A 200 12.81 0.66 8.07
CA SER A 200 11.98 1.33 7.06
C SER A 200 10.87 0.44 6.50
N VAL A 201 10.92 -0.88 6.75
CA VAL A 201 9.88 -1.84 6.39
C VAL A 201 8.87 -1.89 7.54
N THR A 202 7.78 -1.18 7.39
CA THR A 202 6.83 -0.90 8.50
C THR A 202 5.50 -1.66 8.40
N VAL A 203 5.32 -2.44 7.33
CA VAL A 203 4.08 -3.17 7.06
C VAL A 203 3.95 -4.43 7.93
N ALA A 204 2.73 -4.74 8.36
CA ALA A 204 2.45 -5.86 9.25
C ALA A 204 2.82 -7.23 8.63
N GLY A 205 2.58 -7.41 7.34
CA GLY A 205 2.81 -8.68 6.64
C GLY A 205 4.28 -9.09 6.48
N LEU A 206 5.23 -8.22 6.80
CA LEU A 206 6.67 -8.51 6.77
C LEU A 206 7.31 -8.58 8.17
N VAL A 207 6.51 -8.48 9.24
CA VAL A 207 7.00 -8.69 10.61
C VAL A 207 7.41 -10.15 10.79
N THR A 208 8.62 -10.39 11.28
CA THR A 208 9.14 -11.75 11.45
C THR A 208 8.88 -12.28 12.86
N ALA A 209 8.85 -13.61 13.01
CA ALA A 209 8.74 -14.22 14.33
C ALA A 209 9.92 -13.86 15.24
N GLY A 210 11.13 -13.71 14.68
CA GLY A 210 12.30 -13.26 15.42
C GLY A 210 12.10 -11.87 16.03
N ASP A 211 11.66 -10.90 15.20
CA ASP A 211 11.37 -9.54 15.68
C ASP A 211 10.29 -9.52 16.75
N MET A 212 9.25 -10.39 16.65
CA MET A 212 8.22 -10.50 17.68
C MET A 212 8.78 -11.04 19.00
N ILE A 213 9.56 -12.13 18.93
CA ILE A 213 10.12 -12.76 20.13
C ILE A 213 11.04 -11.81 20.89
N GLU A 214 11.88 -11.06 20.16
CA GLU A 214 12.80 -10.10 20.79
C GLU A 214 12.11 -8.90 21.45
N GLN A 215 10.96 -8.47 20.92
CA GLN A 215 10.29 -7.25 21.37
C GLN A 215 9.10 -7.48 22.31
N LEU A 216 8.65 -8.72 22.47
CA LEU A 216 7.52 -9.09 23.35
C LEU A 216 7.96 -9.79 24.64
N GLN A 217 9.26 -9.88 24.89
CA GLN A 217 9.82 -10.47 26.14
C GLN A 217 9.68 -9.56 27.32
#